data_4995a059328698c821e968dd83d2be5b
#
_entry.id   4995a059328698c821e968dd83d2be5b
#
_cell.length_a   1.000
_cell.length_b   1.000
_cell.length_c   1.000
_cell.angle_alpha   90.00
_cell.angle_beta   90.00
_cell.angle_gamma   90.00
#
_symmetry.space_group_name_H-M   'P 1'
#
loop_
_entity.id
_entity.type
_entity.pdbx_description
1 polymer ?
#
loop_
_entity_poly.entity_id
_entity_poly.type
_entity_poly.pdbx_seq_one_letter_code
_entity_poly.pdbx_strand_id
1 'polypeptide(L)'
;MVKSKLTRFALLIISLVLSISVLAGCGESGSSNTSTSGNSSSGSDAGSSKPVTILNVSYDPTRELYQEYNEAFVKYWKNKTGQDVTVQQSHGGSGSQARTVIDGNEADVVTLALAYDIDSINKNKELINKEWQKRLPDNSTPYTSTIVFLVRKDNPKNIKDWDDLIKPGIQVITPNPKTSGGARWNYLAAWGYALKKNNNDEQKAREFVKALFENVPVLDSGARGSTTTFVERGIGDVLIAWENEAFLSINELGKDKFKIVVPSISILAEPPVSVVDSVVDKKGTREVAEAYLEYLYSDEGQEIAAKNYYRPRNEAIAKKFENQFPKINLFTIDEVFGGWGKAQKEHFDDGGVFDQIYVKK
;
A
#
# COMPACT_ATOMS: atom_id res chain seq x y z
N MET A 1 -60.32 -9.06 -6.85
CA MET A 1 -60.46 -10.50 -6.55
C MET A 1 -59.07 -11.10 -6.80
N VAL A 2 -58.28 -11.67 -5.95
CA VAL A 2 -58.40 -12.49 -4.77
C VAL A 2 -57.02 -12.39 -4.02
N LYS A 3 -57.04 -11.99 -2.75
CA LYS A 3 -56.41 -12.49 -1.54
C LYS A 3 -55.04 -13.17 -1.64
N SER A 4 -53.99 -12.61 -1.02
CA SER A 4 -53.51 -12.77 0.40
C SER A 4 -52.98 -14.16 0.68
N LYS A 5 -51.68 -14.19 1.13
CA LYS A 5 -51.33 -14.96 2.32
C LYS A 5 -49.95 -14.45 2.89
N LEU A 6 -50.07 -13.76 4.03
CA LEU A 6 -49.01 -13.67 5.03
C LEU A 6 -48.72 -15.06 5.60
N THR A 7 -47.46 -15.39 5.82
CA THR A 7 -47.13 -16.39 6.82
C THR A 7 -45.97 -15.87 7.68
N ARG A 8 -46.36 -15.60 8.92
CA ARG A 8 -45.46 -15.30 10.07
C ARG A 8 -44.80 -16.59 10.50
N PHE A 9 -43.50 -16.53 10.85
CA PHE A 9 -42.90 -17.48 11.81
C PHE A 9 -41.96 -16.69 12.70
N ALA A 10 -42.21 -16.76 13.78
CA ALA A 10 -42.20 -16.81 15.22
C ALA A 10 -40.75 -16.95 15.73
N LEU A 11 -40.48 -16.02 16.68
CA LEU A 11 -39.35 -16.08 17.64
C LEU A 11 -39.33 -17.39 18.43
N LEU A 12 -38.10 -17.87 18.68
CA LEU A 12 -37.85 -18.80 19.79
C LEU A 12 -36.64 -18.29 20.58
N ILE A 13 -36.96 -17.75 21.75
CA ILE A 13 -36.08 -17.46 22.87
C ILE A 13 -35.91 -18.77 23.65
N ILE A 14 -34.66 -19.17 23.91
CA ILE A 14 -34.38 -20.16 24.96
C ILE A 14 -33.29 -19.57 25.86
N SER A 15 -33.70 -19.46 27.11
CA SER A 15 -33.01 -18.94 28.28
C SER A 15 -32.02 -19.97 28.89
N LEU A 16 -30.89 -19.46 29.32
CA LEU A 16 -30.23 -19.49 30.62
C LEU A 16 -30.40 -20.77 31.47
N VAL A 17 -29.29 -21.48 31.75
CA VAL A 17 -29.08 -22.15 33.05
C VAL A 17 -27.65 -21.92 33.53
N LEU A 18 -27.57 -21.21 34.65
CA LEU A 18 -26.43 -20.99 35.52
C LEU A 18 -26.24 -22.22 36.38
N SER A 19 -25.02 -22.72 36.52
CA SER A 19 -24.70 -23.70 37.61
C SER A 19 -23.35 -23.31 38.20
N ILE A 20 -23.44 -22.73 39.40
CA ILE A 20 -22.37 -22.48 40.37
C ILE A 20 -22.13 -23.80 41.14
N SER A 21 -20.86 -24.19 41.23
CA SER A 21 -20.44 -25.17 42.25
C SER A 21 -19.14 -24.72 42.89
N VAL A 22 -19.28 -24.20 44.10
CA VAL A 22 -18.20 -23.94 45.05
C VAL A 22 -17.97 -25.18 45.85
N LEU A 23 -16.73 -25.63 45.98
CA LEU A 23 -16.31 -26.51 47.08
C LEU A 23 -14.91 -26.11 47.53
N ALA A 24 -14.89 -25.57 48.72
CA ALA A 24 -13.70 -25.33 49.52
C ALA A 24 -13.24 -26.62 50.20
N GLY A 25 -11.93 -26.80 50.34
CA GLY A 25 -11.34 -27.88 51.14
C GLY A 25 -9.96 -27.45 51.62
N CYS A 26 -9.89 -26.98 52.86
CA CYS A 26 -8.63 -26.80 53.61
C CYS A 26 -8.10 -28.12 54.10
N GLY A 27 -6.79 -28.28 54.17
CA GLY A 27 -6.11 -29.37 54.87
C GLY A 27 -4.63 -29.07 55.03
N GLU A 28 -4.22 -28.96 56.28
CA GLU A 28 -3.00 -28.42 56.86
C GLU A 28 -1.91 -29.49 57.14
N SER A 29 -0.66 -29.03 57.08
CA SER A 29 0.57 -29.45 57.78
C SER A 29 1.24 -30.81 57.54
N GLY A 30 2.55 -30.72 57.34
CA GLY A 30 3.51 -31.80 57.53
C GLY A 30 4.89 -31.48 57.03
N SER A 31 5.73 -30.88 57.88
CA SER A 31 7.16 -30.63 57.70
C SER A 31 7.97 -31.91 57.67
N SER A 32 8.93 -32.09 56.76
CA SER A 32 10.22 -32.73 57.04
C SER A 32 11.25 -32.41 55.96
N ASN A 33 12.35 -31.84 56.43
CA ASN A 33 13.61 -31.62 55.69
C ASN A 33 14.23 -32.93 55.22
N THR A 34 14.72 -32.97 53.99
CA THR A 34 15.89 -33.79 53.66
C THR A 34 16.64 -33.11 52.52
N SER A 35 17.85 -32.66 52.86
CA SER A 35 18.86 -32.14 51.95
C SER A 35 19.41 -33.25 51.07
N THR A 36 19.40 -33.11 49.77
CA THR A 36 20.28 -33.91 48.93
C THR A 36 20.80 -33.02 47.81
N SER A 37 22.12 -32.78 47.86
CA SER A 37 22.92 -32.19 46.79
C SER A 37 22.76 -33.00 45.49
N GLY A 38 22.43 -32.35 44.41
CA GLY A 38 22.38 -32.92 43.06
C GLY A 38 22.57 -31.88 42.01
N ASN A 39 23.82 -31.70 41.63
CA ASN A 39 24.39 -31.32 40.34
C ASN A 39 23.52 -30.43 39.40
N SER A 40 23.83 -29.15 39.40
CA SER A 40 23.36 -28.18 38.41
C SER A 40 24.00 -28.48 37.06
N SER A 41 23.31 -29.23 36.21
CA SER A 41 23.54 -29.12 34.76
C SER A 41 22.87 -27.84 34.31
N SER A 42 23.64 -26.82 34.04
CA SER A 42 23.20 -25.64 33.30
C SER A 42 22.82 -26.04 31.87
N GLY A 43 21.61 -26.52 31.70
CA GLY A 43 20.94 -26.50 30.44
C GLY A 43 20.67 -25.03 30.14
N SER A 44 21.35 -24.47 29.18
CA SER A 44 20.96 -23.22 28.54
C SER A 44 19.56 -23.43 27.96
N ASP A 45 18.55 -23.03 28.71
CA ASP A 45 17.23 -22.72 28.15
C ASP A 45 17.47 -21.66 27.08
N ALA A 46 17.51 -22.08 25.84
CA ALA A 46 17.30 -21.19 24.70
C ALA A 46 15.87 -20.67 24.86
N GLY A 47 15.75 -19.56 25.58
CA GLY A 47 14.46 -18.95 25.91
C GLY A 47 13.70 -18.72 24.64
N SER A 48 12.63 -19.50 24.43
CA SER A 48 11.63 -19.22 23.41
C SER A 48 11.11 -17.80 23.70
N SER A 49 11.58 -16.84 22.91
CA SER A 49 11.10 -15.46 22.98
C SER A 49 9.59 -15.47 22.73
N LYS A 50 8.84 -14.70 23.53
CA LYS A 50 7.37 -14.64 23.41
C LYS A 50 6.96 -14.29 21.98
N PRO A 51 5.91 -14.95 21.42
CA PRO A 51 5.36 -14.57 20.13
C PRO A 51 5.01 -13.08 20.07
N VAL A 52 5.26 -12.45 18.93
CA VAL A 52 5.02 -11.02 18.71
C VAL A 52 4.10 -10.80 17.51
N THR A 53 3.27 -9.76 17.56
CA THR A 53 2.43 -9.35 16.44
C THR A 53 2.77 -7.92 16.05
N ILE A 54 3.02 -7.69 14.77
CA ILE A 54 3.18 -6.36 14.18
C ILE A 54 2.08 -6.08 13.16
N LEU A 55 1.73 -4.81 12.98
CA LEU A 55 0.77 -4.33 11.99
C LEU A 55 1.48 -3.48 10.94
N ASN A 56 1.37 -3.90 9.67
CA ASN A 56 1.75 -3.11 8.50
C ASN A 56 0.51 -2.39 7.93
N VAL A 57 0.50 -1.07 7.97
CA VAL A 57 -0.50 -0.22 7.33
C VAL A 57 0.04 0.24 5.98
N SER A 58 -0.56 -0.27 4.89
CA SER A 58 -0.03 -0.16 3.54
C SER A 58 -1.02 0.46 2.55
N TYR A 59 -0.50 0.92 1.41
CA TYR A 59 -1.34 1.36 0.31
C TYR A 59 -1.78 0.19 -0.58
N ASP A 60 -2.88 0.38 -1.34
CA ASP A 60 -3.60 -0.69 -2.04
C ASP A 60 -2.77 -1.60 -2.96
N PRO A 61 -1.91 -1.09 -3.86
CA PRO A 61 -1.23 -1.92 -4.84
C PRO A 61 -0.26 -2.97 -4.30
N THR A 62 0.06 -2.92 -3.00
CA THR A 62 1.04 -3.83 -2.35
C THR A 62 0.44 -5.10 -1.73
N ARG A 63 -0.84 -5.37 -1.92
CA ARG A 63 -1.51 -6.51 -1.26
C ARG A 63 -0.81 -7.84 -1.51
N GLU A 64 -0.57 -8.17 -2.76
CA GLU A 64 0.04 -9.41 -3.19
C GLU A 64 1.51 -9.47 -2.77
N LEU A 65 2.24 -8.35 -2.94
CA LEU A 65 3.61 -8.21 -2.48
C LEU A 65 3.74 -8.55 -0.99
N TYR A 66 2.96 -7.91 -0.12
CA TYR A 66 3.10 -8.15 1.32
C TYR A 66 2.50 -9.48 1.78
N GLN A 67 1.61 -10.09 1.01
CA GLN A 67 1.18 -11.45 1.29
C GLN A 67 2.36 -12.44 1.15
N GLU A 68 3.07 -12.43 0.02
CA GLU A 68 4.24 -13.29 -0.22
C GLU A 68 5.41 -12.91 0.69
N TYR A 69 5.67 -11.61 0.83
CA TYR A 69 6.75 -11.07 1.66
C TYR A 69 6.62 -11.46 3.14
N ASN A 70 5.42 -11.38 3.71
CA ASN A 70 5.21 -11.72 5.10
C ASN A 70 5.49 -13.20 5.39
N GLU A 71 5.14 -14.10 4.46
CA GLU A 71 5.46 -15.53 4.60
C GLU A 71 6.98 -15.77 4.63
N ALA A 72 7.73 -15.07 3.78
CA ALA A 72 9.19 -15.14 3.76
C ALA A 72 9.80 -14.53 5.02
N PHE A 73 9.34 -13.34 5.43
CA PHE A 73 9.83 -12.67 6.63
C PHE A 73 9.59 -13.47 7.90
N VAL A 74 8.42 -14.06 8.08
CA VAL A 74 8.09 -14.91 9.24
C VAL A 74 9.09 -16.07 9.37
N LYS A 75 9.42 -16.73 8.26
CA LYS A 75 10.41 -17.81 8.23
C LYS A 75 11.83 -17.30 8.55
N TYR A 76 12.22 -16.19 7.93
CA TYR A 76 13.51 -15.53 8.16
C TYR A 76 13.66 -15.14 9.65
N TRP A 77 12.68 -14.47 10.23
CA TRP A 77 12.71 -14.03 11.63
C TRP A 77 12.77 -15.20 12.61
N LYS A 78 11.95 -16.23 12.38
CA LYS A 78 11.98 -17.45 13.18
C LYS A 78 13.33 -18.14 13.15
N ASN A 79 13.93 -18.25 11.97
CA ASN A 79 15.26 -18.89 11.82
C ASN A 79 16.38 -18.07 12.49
N LYS A 80 16.27 -16.74 12.42
CA LYS A 80 17.29 -15.81 12.96
C LYS A 80 17.23 -15.70 14.49
N THR A 81 16.04 -15.68 15.07
CA THR A 81 15.83 -15.30 16.48
C THR A 81 15.17 -16.39 17.33
N GLY A 82 14.58 -17.40 16.72
CA GLY A 82 13.72 -18.36 17.42
C GLY A 82 12.34 -17.82 17.80
N GLN A 83 12.03 -16.54 17.55
CA GLN A 83 10.77 -15.90 17.88
C GLN A 83 9.72 -16.13 16.81
N ASP A 84 8.50 -16.43 17.21
CA ASP A 84 7.35 -16.43 16.31
C ASP A 84 6.83 -15.00 16.12
N VAL A 85 6.60 -14.60 14.88
CA VAL A 85 6.00 -13.31 14.52
C VAL A 85 4.75 -13.52 13.68
N THR A 86 3.71 -12.73 13.97
CA THR A 86 2.52 -12.60 13.13
C THR A 86 2.51 -11.19 12.53
N VAL A 87 2.43 -11.10 11.21
CA VAL A 87 2.32 -9.81 10.52
C VAL A 87 0.87 -9.61 10.07
N GLN A 88 0.20 -8.65 10.68
CA GLN A 88 -1.13 -8.18 10.25
C GLN A 88 -0.98 -7.12 9.18
N GLN A 89 -1.97 -7.02 8.27
CA GLN A 89 -1.97 -6.08 7.16
C GLN A 89 -3.26 -5.28 7.11
N SER A 90 -3.13 -3.98 6.79
CA SER A 90 -4.25 -3.13 6.42
C SER A 90 -3.92 -2.45 5.09
N HIS A 91 -4.81 -2.53 4.11
CA HIS A 91 -4.62 -1.95 2.78
C HIS A 91 -5.76 -1.01 2.40
N GLY A 92 -5.42 0.12 1.78
CA GLY A 92 -6.36 1.11 1.31
C GLY A 92 -5.67 2.24 0.54
N GLY A 93 -6.40 3.30 0.20
CA GLY A 93 -5.79 4.50 -0.36
C GLY A 93 -4.76 5.08 0.62
N SER A 94 -3.55 5.40 0.13
CA SER A 94 -2.41 5.79 0.99
C SER A 94 -2.71 6.95 1.94
N GLY A 95 -3.34 8.03 1.46
CA GLY A 95 -3.76 9.15 2.31
C GLY A 95 -4.82 8.74 3.34
N SER A 96 -5.72 7.80 2.99
CA SER A 96 -6.69 7.24 3.94
C SER A 96 -6.00 6.39 5.00
N GLN A 97 -5.01 5.59 4.62
CA GLN A 97 -4.22 4.78 5.55
C GLN A 97 -3.40 5.64 6.51
N ALA A 98 -2.73 6.70 6.01
CA ALA A 98 -2.06 7.68 6.88
C ALA A 98 -3.02 8.27 7.91
N ARG A 99 -4.25 8.61 7.49
CA ARG A 99 -5.28 9.14 8.39
C ARG A 99 -5.67 8.13 9.48
N THR A 100 -5.81 6.83 9.17
CA THR A 100 -6.12 5.83 10.20
C THR A 100 -5.07 5.80 11.30
N VAL A 101 -3.78 5.96 10.94
CA VAL A 101 -2.67 6.03 11.92
C VAL A 101 -2.77 7.30 12.76
N ILE A 102 -3.05 8.45 12.13
CA ILE A 102 -3.29 9.73 12.82
C ILE A 102 -4.46 9.59 13.82
N ASP A 103 -5.51 8.89 13.44
CA ASP A 103 -6.73 8.68 14.24
C ASP A 103 -6.56 7.61 15.33
N GLY A 104 -5.38 6.96 15.43
CA GLY A 104 -5.03 6.07 16.53
C GLY A 104 -4.90 4.59 16.19
N ASN A 105 -4.85 4.22 14.88
CA ASN A 105 -4.50 2.86 14.50
C ASN A 105 -3.01 2.60 14.83
N GLU A 106 -2.76 1.68 15.74
CA GLU A 106 -1.43 1.37 16.28
C GLU A 106 -0.59 0.53 15.30
N ALA A 107 -0.30 1.11 14.14
CA ALA A 107 0.60 0.50 13.15
C ALA A 107 2.04 0.44 13.66
N ASP A 108 2.69 -0.70 13.55
CA ASP A 108 4.13 -0.85 13.84
C ASP A 108 4.98 -0.27 12.71
N VAL A 109 4.54 -0.50 11.48
CA VAL A 109 5.16 0.04 10.27
C VAL A 109 4.11 0.60 9.32
N VAL A 110 4.52 1.60 8.56
CA VAL A 110 3.76 2.15 7.44
C VAL A 110 4.53 1.94 6.14
N THR A 111 3.83 1.50 5.10
CA THR A 111 4.38 1.29 3.76
C THR A 111 3.43 1.99 2.78
N LEU A 112 3.68 3.28 2.55
CA LEU A 112 2.74 4.18 1.89
C LEU A 112 3.19 4.54 0.47
N ALA A 113 2.29 5.13 -0.32
CA ALA A 113 2.56 5.43 -1.72
C ALA A 113 3.54 6.60 -1.93
N LEU A 114 3.66 7.50 -0.96
CA LEU A 114 4.46 8.73 -1.10
C LEU A 114 4.90 9.30 0.25
N ALA A 115 6.03 10.00 0.24
CA ALA A 115 6.67 10.52 1.45
C ALA A 115 5.78 11.48 2.23
N TYR A 116 5.01 12.32 1.53
CA TYR A 116 4.09 13.25 2.20
C TYR A 116 3.09 12.55 3.12
N ASP A 117 2.61 11.35 2.77
CA ASP A 117 1.65 10.65 3.62
C ASP A 117 2.29 10.20 4.95
N ILE A 118 3.60 9.81 4.94
CA ILE A 118 4.35 9.56 6.17
C ILE A 118 4.61 10.87 6.93
N ASP A 119 5.03 11.93 6.24
CA ASP A 119 5.25 13.24 6.85
C ASP A 119 3.97 13.79 7.49
N SER A 120 2.80 13.52 6.91
CA SER A 120 1.51 13.94 7.44
C SER A 120 1.19 13.29 8.79
N ILE A 121 1.59 12.03 8.99
CA ILE A 121 1.45 11.33 10.29
C ILE A 121 2.28 12.08 11.33
N ASN A 122 3.53 12.39 11.01
CA ASN A 122 4.41 13.09 11.95
C ASN A 122 3.95 14.52 12.23
N LYS A 123 3.53 15.25 11.20
CA LYS A 123 3.02 16.64 11.35
C LYS A 123 1.81 16.73 12.28
N ASN A 124 0.94 15.72 12.29
CA ASN A 124 -0.28 15.72 13.08
C ASN A 124 -0.11 15.13 14.49
N LYS A 125 0.78 14.14 14.67
CA LYS A 125 0.87 13.38 15.93
C LYS A 125 2.29 13.13 16.42
N GLU A 126 3.31 13.53 15.69
CA GLU A 126 4.74 13.29 16.04
C GLU A 126 5.05 11.82 16.38
N LEU A 127 4.42 10.88 15.65
CA LEU A 127 4.56 9.44 15.91
C LEU A 127 5.81 8.83 15.29
N ILE A 128 6.41 9.51 14.31
CA ILE A 128 7.52 9.03 13.48
C ILE A 128 8.69 10.01 13.62
N ASN A 129 9.91 9.51 13.65
CA ASN A 129 11.10 10.36 13.68
C ASN A 129 11.19 11.23 12.42
N LYS A 130 11.52 12.51 12.57
CA LYS A 130 11.61 13.47 11.45
C LYS A 130 12.66 13.09 10.41
N GLU A 131 13.69 12.34 10.80
CA GLU A 131 14.76 11.86 9.93
C GLU A 131 14.47 10.44 9.37
N TRP A 132 13.22 10.02 9.34
CA TRP A 132 12.80 8.67 8.93
C TRP A 132 13.34 8.24 7.55
N GLN A 133 13.43 9.17 6.59
CA GLN A 133 13.94 8.89 5.25
C GLN A 133 15.43 8.47 5.24
N LYS A 134 16.19 8.87 6.27
CA LYS A 134 17.63 8.55 6.36
C LYS A 134 17.91 7.19 7.01
N ARG A 135 16.88 6.50 7.50
CA ARG A 135 17.06 5.24 8.24
C ARG A 135 17.37 4.04 7.35
N LEU A 136 16.86 4.04 6.14
CA LEU A 136 17.05 2.98 5.18
C LEU A 136 17.58 3.54 3.85
N PRO A 137 18.21 2.72 3.01
CA PRO A 137 18.70 3.17 1.71
C PRO A 137 17.64 3.82 0.83
N ASP A 138 18.07 4.61 -0.14
CA ASP A 138 17.21 5.24 -1.16
C ASP A 138 16.07 6.06 -0.56
N ASN A 139 16.34 6.86 0.48
CA ASN A 139 15.33 7.62 1.23
C ASN A 139 14.20 6.73 1.78
N SER A 140 14.55 5.54 2.26
CA SER A 140 13.60 4.53 2.77
C SER A 140 12.59 4.05 1.71
N THR A 141 13.02 3.94 0.45
CA THR A 141 12.21 3.46 -0.68
C THR A 141 12.79 2.15 -1.23
N PRO A 142 12.34 0.98 -0.76
CA PRO A 142 12.96 -0.32 -1.07
C PRO A 142 12.77 -0.77 -2.52
N TYR A 143 11.79 -0.26 -3.22
CA TYR A 143 11.46 -0.57 -4.61
C TYR A 143 10.85 0.65 -5.29
N THR A 144 10.72 0.60 -6.61
CA THR A 144 10.07 1.66 -7.39
C THR A 144 8.97 1.10 -8.28
N SER A 145 8.18 2.00 -8.85
CA SER A 145 7.21 1.72 -9.87
C SER A 145 7.09 2.92 -10.83
N THR A 146 6.16 2.86 -11.74
CA THR A 146 5.81 3.97 -12.61
C THR A 146 4.35 3.88 -13.02
N ILE A 147 3.90 4.87 -13.77
CA ILE A 147 2.52 4.94 -14.26
C ILE A 147 2.50 4.54 -15.73
N VAL A 148 1.60 3.63 -16.06
CA VAL A 148 1.33 3.11 -17.40
C VAL A 148 -0.17 3.15 -17.68
N PHE A 149 -0.57 2.80 -18.89
CA PHE A 149 -1.99 2.66 -19.25
C PHE A 149 -2.34 1.19 -19.42
N LEU A 150 -3.46 0.78 -18.85
CA LEU A 150 -4.08 -0.49 -19.14
C LEU A 150 -5.28 -0.24 -20.07
N VAL A 151 -5.29 -0.87 -21.23
CA VAL A 151 -6.35 -0.74 -22.22
C VAL A 151 -6.99 -2.09 -22.52
N ARG A 152 -8.16 -2.10 -23.15
CA ARG A 152 -8.79 -3.33 -23.65
C ARG A 152 -7.88 -4.03 -24.65
N LYS A 153 -7.95 -5.36 -24.79
CA LYS A 153 -7.04 -6.23 -25.53
C LYS A 153 -6.56 -5.66 -26.87
N ASP A 154 -7.48 -5.29 -27.73
CA ASP A 154 -7.16 -4.84 -29.09
C ASP A 154 -6.98 -3.32 -29.18
N ASN A 155 -6.97 -2.63 -28.03
CA ASN A 155 -6.90 -1.19 -27.96
C ASN A 155 -7.82 -0.46 -28.94
N PRO A 156 -9.14 -0.69 -28.85
CA PRO A 156 -10.11 -0.22 -29.87
C PRO A 156 -10.15 1.31 -30.00
N LYS A 157 -9.71 2.02 -28.98
CA LYS A 157 -9.61 3.49 -28.97
C LYS A 157 -8.26 4.00 -29.44
N ASN A 158 -7.35 3.10 -29.82
CA ASN A 158 -5.99 3.44 -30.33
C ASN A 158 -5.22 4.38 -29.39
N ILE A 159 -5.30 4.09 -28.06
CA ILE A 159 -4.56 4.83 -27.02
C ILE A 159 -3.08 4.51 -27.17
N LYS A 160 -2.23 5.52 -27.33
CA LYS A 160 -0.78 5.37 -27.49
C LYS A 160 0.01 6.19 -26.48
N ASP A 161 -0.51 7.35 -26.12
CA ASP A 161 0.15 8.29 -25.22
C ASP A 161 -0.88 9.16 -24.47
N TRP A 162 -0.41 10.01 -23.58
CA TRP A 162 -1.19 10.91 -22.75
C TRP A 162 -2.19 11.78 -23.54
N ASP A 163 -1.83 12.25 -24.72
CA ASP A 163 -2.72 13.07 -25.56
C ASP A 163 -4.00 12.35 -25.99
N ASP A 164 -3.96 11.03 -26.05
CA ASP A 164 -5.14 10.25 -26.42
C ASP A 164 -6.18 10.25 -25.30
N LEU A 165 -5.75 10.49 -24.05
CA LEU A 165 -6.64 10.48 -22.89
C LEU A 165 -7.55 11.71 -22.79
N ILE A 166 -7.21 12.79 -23.49
CA ILE A 166 -8.01 14.03 -23.52
C ILE A 166 -8.93 14.13 -24.72
N LYS A 167 -8.93 13.11 -25.60
CA LYS A 167 -9.81 13.09 -26.78
C LYS A 167 -11.27 12.92 -26.41
N PRO A 168 -12.19 13.56 -27.13
CA PRO A 168 -13.64 13.35 -26.92
C PRO A 168 -14.04 11.86 -27.04
N GLY A 169 -14.89 11.40 -26.15
CA GLY A 169 -15.42 10.03 -26.16
C GLY A 169 -14.47 8.96 -25.65
N ILE A 170 -13.36 9.36 -25.00
CA ILE A 170 -12.51 8.47 -24.21
C ILE A 170 -13.00 8.51 -22.76
N GLN A 171 -13.13 7.34 -22.14
CA GLN A 171 -13.41 7.21 -20.72
C GLN A 171 -12.17 6.75 -19.97
N VAL A 172 -11.64 7.63 -19.11
CA VAL A 172 -10.44 7.39 -18.31
C VAL A 172 -10.82 6.96 -16.90
N ILE A 173 -10.24 5.87 -16.42
CA ILE A 173 -10.39 5.43 -15.04
C ILE A 173 -9.11 5.76 -14.28
N THR A 174 -9.25 6.42 -13.15
CA THR A 174 -8.17 6.75 -12.20
C THR A 174 -8.78 6.97 -10.82
N PRO A 175 -8.06 6.67 -9.72
CA PRO A 175 -8.60 6.93 -8.38
C PRO A 175 -8.57 8.41 -8.01
N ASN A 176 -9.16 8.73 -6.85
CA ASN A 176 -9.29 10.09 -6.35
C ASN A 176 -7.99 10.57 -5.68
N PRO A 177 -7.34 11.65 -6.14
CA PRO A 177 -6.13 12.21 -5.52
C PRO A 177 -6.30 12.69 -4.06
N LYS A 178 -7.52 12.95 -3.62
CA LYS A 178 -7.79 13.35 -2.23
C LYS A 178 -7.66 12.20 -1.23
N THR A 179 -7.79 10.95 -1.70
CA THR A 179 -7.76 9.75 -0.83
C THR A 179 -6.66 8.76 -1.19
N SER A 180 -6.24 8.73 -2.44
CA SER A 180 -5.29 7.78 -3.00
C SER A 180 -3.95 8.45 -3.33
N GLY A 181 -2.88 7.99 -2.69
CA GLY A 181 -1.52 8.39 -3.08
C GLY A 181 -1.17 7.92 -4.48
N GLY A 182 -1.65 6.74 -4.90
CA GLY A 182 -1.50 6.27 -6.28
C GLY A 182 -2.10 7.23 -7.30
N ALA A 183 -3.25 7.82 -6.99
CA ALA A 183 -3.88 8.82 -7.84
C ALA A 183 -3.06 10.12 -7.94
N ARG A 184 -2.35 10.51 -6.88
CA ARG A 184 -1.46 11.67 -6.93
C ARG A 184 -0.30 11.45 -7.90
N TRP A 185 0.28 10.25 -7.90
CA TRP A 185 1.27 9.86 -8.90
C TRP A 185 0.71 9.88 -10.33
N ASN A 186 -0.51 9.35 -10.56
CA ASN A 186 -1.18 9.39 -11.86
C ASN A 186 -1.37 10.82 -12.35
N TYR A 187 -1.87 11.70 -11.49
CA TYR A 187 -2.08 13.11 -11.76
C TYR A 187 -0.78 13.82 -12.11
N LEU A 188 0.27 13.63 -11.30
CA LEU A 188 1.57 14.28 -11.52
C LEU A 188 2.29 13.73 -12.76
N ALA A 189 2.08 12.45 -13.11
CA ALA A 189 2.59 11.91 -14.37
C ALA A 189 1.98 12.62 -15.59
N ALA A 190 0.67 12.84 -15.57
CA ALA A 190 -0.04 13.58 -16.62
C ALA A 190 0.40 15.06 -16.67
N TRP A 191 0.55 15.70 -15.51
CA TRP A 191 1.00 17.08 -15.42
C TRP A 191 2.42 17.26 -15.94
N GLY A 192 3.35 16.41 -15.51
CA GLY A 192 4.75 16.43 -15.94
C GLY A 192 4.91 16.17 -17.43
N TYR A 193 4.09 15.26 -18.01
CA TYR A 193 4.02 15.11 -19.46
C TYR A 193 3.63 16.40 -20.15
N ALA A 194 2.56 17.05 -19.69
CA ALA A 194 2.05 18.29 -20.29
C ALA A 194 3.07 19.44 -20.17
N LEU A 195 3.77 19.57 -19.04
CA LEU A 195 4.87 20.54 -18.87
C LEU A 195 5.97 20.29 -19.90
N LYS A 196 6.47 19.07 -20.00
CA LYS A 196 7.57 18.74 -20.94
C LYS A 196 7.17 18.97 -22.40
N LYS A 197 5.93 18.66 -22.76
CA LYS A 197 5.40 18.90 -24.09
C LYS A 197 5.26 20.38 -24.45
N ASN A 198 4.96 21.22 -23.46
CA ASN A 198 4.64 22.63 -23.65
C ASN A 198 5.70 23.58 -23.10
N ASN A 199 6.99 23.19 -23.09
CA ASN A 199 8.10 24.02 -22.63
C ASN A 199 7.90 24.60 -21.22
N ASN A 200 7.41 23.77 -20.30
CA ASN A 200 7.13 24.10 -18.90
C ASN A 200 6.04 25.17 -18.70
N ASP A 201 5.07 25.24 -19.60
CA ASP A 201 3.90 26.12 -19.48
C ASP A 201 2.89 25.51 -18.50
N GLU A 202 2.81 26.06 -17.29
CA GLU A 202 1.91 25.61 -16.22
C GLU A 202 0.42 25.75 -16.58
N GLN A 203 0.06 26.79 -17.33
CA GLN A 203 -1.33 26.99 -17.74
C GLN A 203 -1.77 25.89 -18.72
N LYS A 204 -0.93 25.52 -19.66
CA LYS A 204 -1.21 24.40 -20.59
C LYS A 204 -1.25 23.06 -19.87
N ALA A 205 -0.39 22.84 -18.86
CA ALA A 205 -0.44 21.64 -18.05
C ALA A 205 -1.76 21.55 -17.27
N ARG A 206 -2.22 22.67 -16.71
CA ARG A 206 -3.51 22.76 -16.03
C ARG A 206 -4.68 22.46 -16.96
N GLU A 207 -4.69 23.05 -18.16
CA GLU A 207 -5.73 22.80 -19.17
C GLU A 207 -5.75 21.34 -19.62
N PHE A 208 -4.59 20.74 -19.80
CA PHE A 208 -4.43 19.34 -20.15
C PHE A 208 -5.00 18.41 -19.09
N VAL A 209 -4.60 18.58 -17.82
CA VAL A 209 -5.07 17.73 -16.73
C VAL A 209 -6.56 17.95 -16.46
N LYS A 210 -7.06 19.18 -16.61
CA LYS A 210 -8.50 19.45 -16.56
C LYS A 210 -9.25 18.64 -17.62
N ALA A 211 -8.81 18.69 -18.88
CA ALA A 211 -9.41 17.95 -19.98
C ALA A 211 -9.36 16.42 -19.73
N LEU A 212 -8.29 15.92 -19.13
CA LEU A 212 -8.18 14.52 -18.74
C LEU A 212 -9.27 14.17 -17.71
N PHE A 213 -9.42 14.97 -16.64
CA PHE A 213 -10.42 14.71 -15.60
C PHE A 213 -11.86 14.94 -16.06
N GLU A 214 -12.09 15.71 -17.11
CA GLU A 214 -13.41 15.79 -17.77
C GLU A 214 -13.83 14.46 -18.40
N ASN A 215 -12.86 13.62 -18.77
CA ASN A 215 -13.06 12.26 -19.30
C ASN A 215 -13.11 11.17 -18.21
N VAL A 216 -13.03 11.52 -16.93
CA VAL A 216 -13.10 10.58 -15.80
C VAL A 216 -14.53 10.46 -15.28
N PRO A 217 -15.24 9.35 -15.55
CA PRO A 217 -16.62 9.17 -15.11
C PRO A 217 -16.75 8.78 -13.64
N VAL A 218 -15.72 8.16 -13.05
CA VAL A 218 -15.72 7.63 -11.69
C VAL A 218 -14.35 7.90 -11.02
N LEU A 219 -14.38 8.36 -9.78
CA LEU A 219 -13.20 8.46 -8.91
C LEU A 219 -13.34 7.48 -7.75
N ASP A 220 -12.68 6.34 -7.86
CA ASP A 220 -12.60 5.35 -6.79
C ASP A 220 -11.70 5.85 -5.64
N SER A 221 -11.90 5.33 -4.43
CA SER A 221 -11.16 5.78 -3.25
C SER A 221 -9.67 5.37 -3.25
N GLY A 222 -9.30 4.34 -4.00
CA GLY A 222 -7.95 3.79 -4.09
C GLY A 222 -7.67 3.11 -5.43
N ALA A 223 -6.40 2.77 -5.67
CA ALA A 223 -5.94 2.19 -6.93
C ALA A 223 -6.63 0.86 -7.24
N ARG A 224 -6.75 -0.04 -6.25
CA ARG A 224 -7.45 -1.32 -6.43
C ARG A 224 -8.93 -1.13 -6.78
N GLY A 225 -9.60 -0.12 -6.24
CA GLY A 225 -10.97 0.24 -6.62
C GLY A 225 -11.07 0.56 -8.11
N SER A 226 -10.14 1.36 -8.64
CA SER A 226 -10.08 1.69 -10.06
C SER A 226 -9.75 0.48 -10.94
N THR A 227 -8.85 -0.40 -10.49
CA THR A 227 -8.60 -1.69 -11.15
C THR A 227 -9.87 -2.53 -11.23
N THR A 228 -10.61 -2.68 -10.12
CA THR A 228 -11.90 -3.39 -10.10
C THR A 228 -12.93 -2.74 -11.03
N THR A 229 -13.04 -1.41 -11.01
CA THR A 229 -13.95 -0.67 -11.89
C THR A 229 -13.64 -0.93 -13.36
N PHE A 230 -12.36 -0.91 -13.73
CA PHE A 230 -11.95 -1.17 -15.11
C PHE A 230 -11.99 -2.66 -15.47
N VAL A 231 -11.37 -3.53 -14.69
CA VAL A 231 -11.17 -4.95 -15.04
C VAL A 231 -12.43 -5.76 -14.87
N GLU A 232 -13.12 -5.64 -13.73
CA GLU A 232 -14.25 -6.50 -13.38
C GLU A 232 -15.59 -5.92 -13.80
N ARG A 233 -15.80 -4.61 -13.58
CA ARG A 233 -17.05 -3.94 -13.96
C ARG A 233 -17.12 -3.54 -15.42
N GLY A 234 -15.99 -3.57 -16.14
CA GLY A 234 -15.91 -3.27 -17.57
C GLY A 234 -16.11 -1.79 -17.91
N ILE A 235 -15.98 -0.88 -16.97
CA ILE A 235 -16.16 0.56 -17.15
C ILE A 235 -14.86 1.19 -17.64
N GLY A 236 -14.95 2.14 -18.57
CA GLY A 236 -13.82 2.90 -19.12
C GLY A 236 -13.11 2.23 -20.30
N ASP A 237 -12.39 3.06 -21.05
CA ASP A 237 -11.59 2.65 -22.21
C ASP A 237 -10.13 2.44 -21.83
N VAL A 238 -9.64 3.20 -20.85
CA VAL A 238 -8.27 3.19 -20.35
C VAL A 238 -8.24 3.40 -18.84
N LEU A 239 -7.41 2.62 -18.16
CA LEU A 239 -7.05 2.81 -16.76
C LEU A 239 -5.64 3.41 -16.71
N ILE A 240 -5.49 4.55 -16.04
CA ILE A 240 -4.17 5.06 -15.63
C ILE A 240 -3.78 4.26 -14.39
N ALA A 241 -2.80 3.39 -14.52
CA ALA A 241 -2.46 2.38 -13.52
C ALA A 241 -1.01 2.50 -13.07
N TRP A 242 -0.76 2.07 -11.85
CA TRP A 242 0.57 1.68 -11.46
C TRP A 242 1.00 0.45 -12.26
N GLU A 243 2.29 0.37 -12.60
CA GLU A 243 2.83 -0.68 -13.45
C GLU A 243 2.54 -2.09 -12.89
N ASN A 244 2.70 -2.29 -11.58
CA ASN A 244 2.39 -3.56 -10.92
C ASN A 244 0.90 -3.94 -11.02
N GLU A 245 -0.03 -2.99 -10.86
CA GLU A 245 -1.48 -3.25 -11.04
C GLU A 245 -1.82 -3.61 -12.49
N ALA A 246 -1.14 -3.00 -13.45
CA ALA A 246 -1.32 -3.32 -14.85
C ALA A 246 -0.82 -4.75 -15.17
N PHE A 247 0.34 -5.14 -14.65
CA PHE A 247 0.85 -6.51 -14.78
C PHE A 247 -0.04 -7.54 -14.09
N LEU A 248 -0.48 -7.26 -12.87
CA LEU A 248 -1.43 -8.10 -12.14
C LEU A 248 -2.71 -8.32 -12.96
N SER A 249 -3.22 -7.23 -13.57
CA SER A 249 -4.43 -7.29 -14.39
C SER A 249 -4.28 -8.19 -15.61
N ILE A 250 -3.15 -8.15 -16.32
CA ILE A 250 -2.95 -8.96 -17.51
C ILE A 250 -2.59 -10.41 -17.21
N ASN A 251 -1.92 -10.67 -16.08
CA ASN A 251 -1.41 -12.01 -15.76
C ASN A 251 -2.41 -12.83 -14.92
N GLU A 252 -3.17 -12.19 -14.03
CA GLU A 252 -3.95 -12.87 -13.02
C GLU A 252 -5.45 -12.55 -13.07
N LEU A 253 -5.82 -11.25 -13.22
CA LEU A 253 -7.21 -10.83 -13.11
C LEU A 253 -7.99 -10.93 -14.43
N GLY A 254 -7.33 -10.82 -15.55
CA GLY A 254 -7.99 -10.80 -16.87
C GLY A 254 -7.07 -11.20 -18.00
N LYS A 255 -6.47 -12.38 -17.91
CA LYS A 255 -5.56 -12.91 -18.94
C LYS A 255 -6.18 -12.79 -20.33
N ASP A 256 -5.42 -12.26 -21.27
CA ASP A 256 -5.83 -12.02 -22.65
C ASP A 256 -6.99 -11.02 -22.87
N LYS A 257 -7.39 -10.25 -21.85
CA LYS A 257 -8.45 -9.22 -21.98
C LYS A 257 -7.91 -7.80 -22.06
N PHE A 258 -6.65 -7.60 -21.69
CA PHE A 258 -6.06 -6.28 -21.56
C PHE A 258 -4.67 -6.22 -22.20
N LYS A 259 -4.20 -5.00 -22.42
CA LYS A 259 -2.87 -4.69 -22.92
C LYS A 259 -2.31 -3.49 -22.16
N ILE A 260 -1.03 -3.56 -21.82
CA ILE A 260 -0.29 -2.41 -21.29
C ILE A 260 0.17 -1.54 -22.46
N VAL A 261 -0.07 -0.24 -22.33
CA VAL A 261 0.49 0.80 -23.20
C VAL A 261 1.43 1.63 -22.33
N VAL A 262 2.68 1.69 -22.78
CA VAL A 262 3.73 2.47 -22.10
C VAL A 262 3.72 3.87 -22.69
N PRO A 263 3.49 4.92 -21.89
CA PRO A 263 3.51 6.29 -22.40
C PRO A 263 4.93 6.74 -22.77
N SER A 264 5.05 7.79 -23.58
CA SER A 264 6.34 8.33 -24.00
C SER A 264 7.22 8.83 -22.85
N ILE A 265 6.60 9.27 -21.77
CA ILE A 265 7.24 9.67 -20.51
C ILE A 265 6.29 9.42 -19.34
N SER A 266 6.85 9.12 -18.18
CA SER A 266 6.10 8.96 -16.94
C SER A 266 6.91 9.45 -15.73
N ILE A 267 6.37 9.28 -14.52
CA ILE A 267 7.03 9.65 -13.27
C ILE A 267 7.63 8.42 -12.59
N LEU A 268 8.81 8.57 -12.01
CA LEU A 268 9.39 7.57 -11.11
C LEU A 268 8.62 7.59 -9.79
N ALA A 269 7.84 6.55 -9.55
CA ALA A 269 7.12 6.39 -8.30
C ALA A 269 8.00 5.69 -7.27
N GLU A 270 8.20 6.34 -6.13
CA GLU A 270 9.08 5.91 -5.05
C GLU A 270 8.29 5.76 -3.74
N PRO A 271 7.62 4.60 -3.54
CA PRO A 271 6.82 4.36 -2.34
C PRO A 271 7.72 4.09 -1.13
N PRO A 272 7.65 4.93 -0.10
CA PRO A 272 8.51 4.83 1.06
C PRO A 272 7.92 3.96 2.17
N VAL A 273 8.80 3.56 3.08
CA VAL A 273 8.45 2.79 4.29
C VAL A 273 9.02 3.44 5.54
N SER A 274 8.35 3.27 6.67
CA SER A 274 8.85 3.75 7.96
C SER A 274 8.29 2.95 9.13
N VAL A 275 9.08 2.86 10.18
CA VAL A 275 8.61 2.45 11.51
C VAL A 275 7.79 3.58 12.12
N VAL A 276 6.73 3.26 12.85
CA VAL A 276 5.96 4.21 13.66
C VAL A 276 6.54 4.20 15.09
N ASP A 277 7.50 5.08 15.33
CA ASP A 277 8.37 5.06 16.52
C ASP A 277 7.63 4.96 17.84
N SER A 278 6.65 5.82 18.06
CA SER A 278 5.91 5.84 19.33
C SER A 278 5.10 4.55 19.57
N VAL A 279 4.66 3.88 18.51
CA VAL A 279 3.91 2.63 18.60
C VAL A 279 4.84 1.46 18.91
N VAL A 280 5.94 1.31 18.18
CA VAL A 280 6.87 0.20 18.40
C VAL A 280 7.56 0.28 19.76
N ASP A 281 7.83 1.49 20.27
CA ASP A 281 8.38 1.68 21.62
C ASP A 281 7.36 1.30 22.70
N LYS A 282 6.12 1.74 22.55
CA LYS A 282 5.02 1.39 23.44
C LYS A 282 4.74 -0.12 23.47
N LYS A 283 4.78 -0.78 22.31
CA LYS A 283 4.48 -2.20 22.15
C LYS A 283 5.68 -3.12 22.43
N GLY A 284 6.92 -2.56 22.44
CA GLY A 284 8.16 -3.35 22.52
C GLY A 284 8.44 -4.17 21.25
N THR A 285 7.99 -3.69 20.09
CA THR A 285 8.09 -4.37 18.78
C THR A 285 9.16 -3.77 17.87
N ARG A 286 9.98 -2.83 18.36
CA ARG A 286 10.93 -2.07 17.55
C ARG A 286 11.88 -2.98 16.76
N GLU A 287 12.51 -3.94 17.43
CA GLU A 287 13.51 -4.81 16.78
C GLU A 287 12.92 -5.57 15.59
N VAL A 288 11.76 -6.18 15.76
CA VAL A 288 11.11 -6.94 14.69
C VAL A 288 10.56 -6.02 13.59
N ALA A 289 10.07 -4.81 13.94
CA ALA A 289 9.56 -3.85 12.98
C ALA A 289 10.69 -3.25 12.11
N GLU A 290 11.84 -2.93 12.70
CA GLU A 290 13.03 -2.48 11.97
C GLU A 290 13.55 -3.59 11.06
N ALA A 291 13.70 -4.81 11.58
CA ALA A 291 14.13 -5.97 10.79
C ALA A 291 13.15 -6.28 9.65
N TYR A 292 11.84 -6.08 9.85
CA TYR A 292 10.83 -6.23 8.80
C TYR A 292 11.05 -5.26 7.64
N LEU A 293 11.38 -4.01 7.92
CA LEU A 293 11.67 -3.02 6.86
C LEU A 293 13.05 -3.24 6.22
N GLU A 294 14.06 -3.62 7.00
CA GLU A 294 15.41 -3.92 6.50
C GLU A 294 15.39 -5.12 5.54
N TYR A 295 14.59 -6.15 5.82
CA TYR A 295 14.50 -7.34 4.99
C TYR A 295 13.96 -7.04 3.57
N LEU A 296 13.23 -5.93 3.36
CA LEU A 296 12.83 -5.46 2.03
C LEU A 296 14.03 -5.18 1.10
N TYR A 297 15.19 -4.87 1.67
CA TYR A 297 16.44 -4.60 0.95
C TYR A 297 17.32 -5.84 0.77
N SER A 298 16.97 -6.97 1.37
CA SER A 298 17.66 -8.25 1.15
C SER A 298 17.44 -8.74 -0.29
N ASP A 299 18.31 -9.61 -0.78
CA ASP A 299 18.14 -10.22 -2.11
C ASP A 299 16.78 -10.91 -2.24
N GLU A 300 16.32 -11.63 -1.20
CA GLU A 300 15.02 -12.29 -1.20
C GLU A 300 13.87 -11.29 -1.20
N GLY A 301 13.93 -10.22 -0.38
CA GLY A 301 12.93 -9.15 -0.38
C GLY A 301 12.83 -8.43 -1.72
N GLN A 302 13.97 -8.16 -2.36
CA GLN A 302 14.04 -7.54 -3.68
C GLN A 302 13.52 -8.46 -4.80
N GLU A 303 13.78 -9.77 -4.69
CA GLU A 303 13.26 -10.75 -5.64
C GLU A 303 11.74 -10.92 -5.51
N ILE A 304 11.20 -10.91 -4.28
CA ILE A 304 9.76 -10.91 -4.02
C ILE A 304 9.12 -9.64 -4.60
N ALA A 305 9.74 -8.48 -4.41
CA ALA A 305 9.27 -7.22 -5.00
C ALA A 305 9.19 -7.33 -6.54
N ALA A 306 10.23 -7.85 -7.19
CA ALA A 306 10.27 -8.00 -8.64
C ALA A 306 9.22 -9.01 -9.16
N LYS A 307 9.00 -10.13 -8.46
CA LYS A 307 7.96 -11.12 -8.79
C LYS A 307 6.55 -10.51 -8.71
N ASN A 308 6.37 -9.56 -7.80
CA ASN A 308 5.12 -8.79 -7.63
C ASN A 308 5.11 -7.50 -8.46
N TYR A 309 5.91 -7.45 -9.52
CA TYR A 309 5.94 -6.39 -10.53
C TYR A 309 6.37 -5.01 -10.03
N TYR A 310 7.12 -4.95 -8.91
CA TYR A 310 7.83 -3.75 -8.48
C TYR A 310 9.26 -3.77 -9.00
N ARG A 311 9.79 -2.62 -9.40
CA ARG A 311 11.16 -2.49 -9.89
C ARG A 311 12.12 -2.51 -8.70
N PRO A 312 12.98 -3.55 -8.56
CA PRO A 312 13.89 -3.64 -7.43
C PRO A 312 15.01 -2.59 -7.52
N ARG A 313 15.53 -2.19 -6.35
CA ARG A 313 16.70 -1.30 -6.23
C ARG A 313 18.01 -2.06 -6.40
N ASN A 314 18.05 -3.33 -6.04
CA ASN A 314 19.22 -4.19 -6.19
C ASN A 314 19.50 -4.45 -7.69
N GLU A 315 20.65 -3.98 -8.18
CA GLU A 315 21.02 -4.07 -9.60
C GLU A 315 21.11 -5.51 -10.11
N ALA A 316 21.63 -6.44 -9.28
CA ALA A 316 21.74 -7.84 -9.65
C ALA A 316 20.35 -8.50 -9.82
N ILE A 317 19.41 -8.16 -8.93
CA ILE A 317 18.03 -8.61 -9.05
C ILE A 317 17.33 -7.91 -10.23
N ALA A 318 17.51 -6.60 -10.39
CA ALA A 318 16.95 -5.85 -11.52
C ALA A 318 17.35 -6.45 -12.86
N LYS A 319 18.60 -6.90 -12.99
CA LYS A 319 19.10 -7.58 -14.19
C LYS A 319 18.40 -8.92 -14.43
N LYS A 320 18.09 -9.69 -13.40
CA LYS A 320 17.33 -10.97 -13.57
C LYS A 320 15.93 -10.72 -14.14
N PHE A 321 15.34 -9.58 -13.87
CA PHE A 321 13.98 -9.21 -14.27
C PHE A 321 13.93 -8.14 -15.39
N GLU A 322 15.05 -7.85 -16.07
CA GLU A 322 15.15 -6.78 -17.06
C GLU A 322 14.16 -6.91 -18.24
N ASN A 323 13.78 -8.13 -18.60
CA ASN A 323 12.81 -8.38 -19.66
C ASN A 323 11.35 -8.24 -19.23
N GLN A 324 11.09 -8.13 -17.91
CA GLN A 324 9.74 -7.94 -17.37
C GLN A 324 9.30 -6.48 -17.49
N PHE A 325 10.23 -5.54 -17.29
CA PHE A 325 9.91 -4.13 -17.21
C PHE A 325 10.26 -3.40 -18.52
N PRO A 326 9.30 -2.70 -19.13
CA PRO A 326 9.57 -1.91 -20.32
C PRO A 326 10.51 -0.75 -20.00
N LYS A 327 11.31 -0.37 -20.98
CA LYS A 327 12.08 0.87 -20.92
C LYS A 327 11.14 2.05 -21.07
N ILE A 328 11.23 3.02 -20.17
CA ILE A 328 10.40 4.21 -20.16
C ILE A 328 11.23 5.41 -19.71
N ASN A 329 10.98 6.57 -20.31
CA ASN A 329 11.57 7.82 -19.85
C ASN A 329 10.86 8.26 -18.58
N LEU A 330 11.61 8.45 -17.49
CA LEU A 330 11.07 8.84 -16.20
C LEU A 330 11.63 10.21 -15.79
N PHE A 331 10.80 10.99 -15.14
CA PHE A 331 11.20 12.15 -14.35
C PHE A 331 10.88 11.89 -12.88
N THR A 332 11.56 12.60 -11.99
CA THR A 332 11.32 12.47 -10.55
C THR A 332 10.40 13.57 -10.03
N ILE A 333 9.84 13.36 -8.84
CA ILE A 333 9.03 14.35 -8.13
C ILE A 333 9.86 15.61 -7.83
N ASP A 334 11.15 15.44 -7.52
CA ASP A 334 12.04 16.56 -7.18
C ASP A 334 12.40 17.41 -8.42
N GLU A 335 12.72 16.77 -9.56
CA GLU A 335 13.09 17.45 -10.80
C GLU A 335 11.98 18.35 -11.34
N VAL A 336 10.72 17.89 -11.28
CA VAL A 336 9.62 18.59 -11.95
C VAL A 336 8.81 19.43 -10.97
N PHE A 337 8.60 18.95 -9.75
CA PHE A 337 7.69 19.58 -8.79
C PHE A 337 8.40 20.17 -7.57
N GLY A 338 9.72 19.96 -7.42
CA GLY A 338 10.47 20.42 -6.25
C GLY A 338 10.10 19.66 -4.96
N GLY A 339 9.71 18.39 -5.09
CA GLY A 339 9.42 17.47 -4.01
C GLY A 339 7.96 17.43 -3.56
N TRP A 340 7.66 16.42 -2.73
CA TRP A 340 6.28 16.14 -2.29
C TRP A 340 5.64 17.26 -1.49
N GLY A 341 6.40 17.95 -0.64
CA GLY A 341 5.86 19.06 0.16
C GLY A 341 5.28 20.19 -0.69
N LYS A 342 5.99 20.56 -1.77
CA LYS A 342 5.54 21.59 -2.72
C LYS A 342 4.38 21.06 -3.58
N ALA A 343 4.52 19.87 -4.16
CA ALA A 343 3.48 19.28 -4.99
C ALA A 343 2.16 19.10 -4.24
N GLN A 344 2.19 18.65 -2.99
CA GLN A 344 1.00 18.52 -2.15
C GLN A 344 0.30 19.85 -1.92
N LYS A 345 1.06 20.86 -1.49
CA LYS A 345 0.53 22.19 -1.20
C LYS A 345 -0.13 22.84 -2.42
N GLU A 346 0.50 22.69 -3.58
CA GLU A 346 0.05 23.33 -4.81
C GLU A 346 -1.13 22.60 -5.44
N HIS A 347 -1.06 21.27 -5.51
CA HIS A 347 -2.02 20.49 -6.28
C HIS A 347 -3.13 19.85 -5.44
N PHE A 348 -2.86 19.42 -4.20
CA PHE A 348 -3.76 18.47 -3.50
C PHE A 348 -4.29 18.96 -2.16
N ASP A 349 -3.72 20.00 -1.55
CA ASP A 349 -4.30 20.63 -0.35
C ASP A 349 -5.69 21.20 -0.67
N ASP A 350 -6.47 21.48 0.33
CA ASP A 350 -7.80 22.06 0.15
C ASP A 350 -7.70 23.41 -0.57
N GLY A 351 -8.46 23.54 -1.64
CA GLY A 351 -8.38 24.66 -2.57
C GLY A 351 -7.20 24.64 -3.55
N GLY A 352 -6.40 23.59 -3.53
CA GLY A 352 -5.32 23.37 -4.50
C GLY A 352 -5.81 23.19 -5.94
N VAL A 353 -4.87 23.04 -6.86
CA VAL A 353 -5.19 23.01 -8.31
C VAL A 353 -6.19 21.90 -8.64
N PHE A 354 -6.09 20.73 -8.01
CA PHE A 354 -7.05 19.64 -8.25
C PHE A 354 -8.48 20.04 -7.93
N ASP A 355 -8.73 20.68 -6.79
CA ASP A 355 -10.08 21.14 -6.41
C ASP A 355 -10.64 22.19 -7.38
N GLN A 356 -9.75 22.99 -7.99
CA GLN A 356 -10.15 24.04 -8.95
C GLN A 356 -10.48 23.49 -10.34
N ILE A 357 -9.83 22.40 -10.78
CA ILE A 357 -10.06 21.80 -12.10
C ILE A 357 -11.13 20.70 -12.09
N TYR A 358 -11.29 20.00 -10.98
CA TYR A 358 -12.28 18.94 -10.82
C TYR A 358 -13.54 19.50 -10.17
N VAL A 359 -14.46 19.98 -10.99
CA VAL A 359 -15.81 20.35 -10.52
C VAL A 359 -16.69 19.11 -10.63
N LYS A 360 -17.11 18.59 -9.48
CA LYS A 360 -18.03 17.43 -9.44
C LYS A 360 -19.29 17.76 -10.25
N LYS A 361 -19.53 16.99 -11.31
CA LYS A 361 -20.74 17.08 -12.14
C LYS A 361 -21.95 16.54 -11.39
#